data_14510159c37300a846fdeaa48bcfa62e
#
_entry.id   14510159c37300a846fdeaa48bcfa62e
#
_cell.length_a   1.000
_cell.length_b   1.000
_cell.length_c   1.000
_cell.angle_alpha   90.00
_cell.angle_beta   90.00
_cell.angle_gamma   90.00
#
_symmetry.space_group_name_H-M   'P 1'
#
loop_
_entity.id
_entity.type
_entity.pdbx_description
1 polymer ?
#
loop_
_entity_poly.entity_id
_entity_poly.type
_entity_poly.pdbx_seq_one_letter_code
_entity_poly.pdbx_strand_id
1 'polypeptide(L)'
;MSRKFLLVGNSHLACVKVAMDIEPGLLGGRTVDYVAFNQIDAADFDVVEGIIKPPTNTSAIPADARLGEARATDYSGFVIVGMGLSINLLASIYLSHRLLAHHRQGLHLLSRAAFDSAVAESIQKLGVNSIIAKLRAATNVPVLLVPEPLMNAEIAKDERGADVWTGEHTPFLVERYISSLHQVFDPVVDLLEQPPETIDGVFTRAEYAYGGLRSLTKRDKRGNPWRYKEDHRDYRHMNEQYGAIICRRIENWLTSRGL
;
A
#
# COMPACT_ATOMS: atom_id res chain seq x y z
N MET A 1 -22.12 20.01 4.93
CA MET A 1 -20.70 20.13 5.36
C MET A 1 -19.85 19.39 4.37
N SER A 2 -18.73 19.97 3.91
CA SER A 2 -17.78 19.27 3.03
C SER A 2 -17.17 18.08 3.80
N ARG A 3 -17.26 16.89 3.23
CA ARG A 3 -16.68 15.69 3.87
C ARG A 3 -15.19 15.67 3.61
N LYS A 4 -14.42 15.57 4.69
CA LYS A 4 -12.96 15.55 4.67
C LYS A 4 -12.45 14.15 4.93
N PHE A 5 -11.40 13.74 4.20
CA PHE A 5 -10.77 12.43 4.30
C PHE A 5 -9.28 12.57 4.57
N LEU A 6 -8.71 11.61 5.28
CA LEU A 6 -7.28 11.53 5.49
C LEU A 6 -6.72 10.32 4.77
N LEU A 7 -5.76 10.56 3.89
CA LEU A 7 -4.93 9.54 3.27
C LEU A 7 -3.63 9.41 4.06
N VAL A 8 -3.39 8.24 4.62
CA VAL A 8 -2.17 7.88 5.36
C VAL A 8 -1.41 6.84 4.54
N GLY A 9 -0.10 7.00 4.33
CA GLY A 9 0.63 6.01 3.56
C GLY A 9 2.13 6.17 3.57
N ASN A 10 2.79 5.33 2.78
CA ASN A 10 4.20 5.42 2.48
C ASN A 10 4.43 5.96 1.06
N SER A 11 5.56 5.63 0.44
CA SER A 11 5.87 6.04 -0.93
C SER A 11 4.84 5.62 -1.99
N HIS A 12 4.03 4.58 -1.73
CA HIS A 12 2.96 4.15 -2.63
C HIS A 12 1.80 5.16 -2.71
N LEU A 13 1.65 6.05 -1.73
CA LEU A 13 0.69 7.14 -1.81
C LEU A 13 1.03 8.17 -2.90
N ALA A 14 2.27 8.18 -3.39
CA ALA A 14 2.72 9.17 -4.36
C ALA A 14 1.94 9.11 -5.68
N CYS A 15 1.64 7.92 -6.20
CA CYS A 15 0.88 7.79 -7.44
C CYS A 15 -0.56 8.32 -7.29
N VAL A 16 -1.19 8.10 -6.14
CA VAL A 16 -2.53 8.62 -5.81
C VAL A 16 -2.51 10.14 -5.72
N LYS A 17 -1.55 10.70 -4.97
CA LYS A 17 -1.40 12.16 -4.80
C LYS A 17 -1.17 12.84 -6.14
N VAL A 18 -0.24 12.32 -6.97
CA VAL A 18 0.07 12.92 -8.27
C VAL A 18 -1.11 12.79 -9.24
N ALA A 19 -1.85 11.68 -9.22
CA ALA A 19 -3.06 11.54 -10.02
C ALA A 19 -4.08 12.63 -9.68
N MET A 20 -4.30 12.92 -8.39
CA MET A 20 -5.21 13.99 -7.95
C MET A 20 -4.71 15.40 -8.29
N ASP A 21 -3.39 15.62 -8.34
CA ASP A 21 -2.83 16.90 -8.78
C ASP A 21 -3.08 17.14 -10.28
N ILE A 22 -3.06 16.07 -11.08
CA ILE A 22 -3.31 16.13 -12.53
C ILE A 22 -4.81 16.24 -12.82
N GLU A 23 -5.64 15.51 -12.08
CA GLU A 23 -7.10 15.45 -12.25
C GLU A 23 -7.78 15.80 -10.90
N PRO A 24 -7.96 17.09 -10.58
CA PRO A 24 -8.51 17.52 -9.28
C PRO A 24 -9.96 17.06 -9.02
N GLY A 25 -10.66 16.58 -10.05
CA GLY A 25 -12.02 16.01 -9.93
C GLY A 25 -12.04 14.59 -9.36
N LEU A 26 -10.90 13.92 -9.27
CA LEU A 26 -10.81 12.60 -8.62
C LEU A 26 -11.29 12.69 -7.16
N LEU A 27 -11.86 11.61 -6.67
CA LEU A 27 -12.54 11.52 -5.37
C LEU A 27 -13.78 12.44 -5.27
N GLY A 28 -14.40 12.76 -6.42
CA GLY A 28 -15.65 13.54 -6.46
C GLY A 28 -15.52 14.94 -5.89
N GLY A 29 -14.33 15.56 -6.00
CA GLY A 29 -14.06 16.90 -5.49
C GLY A 29 -14.07 17.01 -3.96
N ARG A 30 -13.94 15.91 -3.24
CA ARG A 30 -13.88 15.88 -1.78
C ARG A 30 -12.58 16.50 -1.26
N THR A 31 -12.63 17.07 -0.07
CA THR A 31 -11.41 17.59 0.60
C THR A 31 -10.58 16.44 1.15
N VAL A 32 -9.30 16.41 0.82
CA VAL A 32 -8.37 15.36 1.21
C VAL A 32 -7.12 15.93 1.83
N ASP A 33 -6.77 15.46 3.02
CA ASP A 33 -5.47 15.67 3.63
C ASP A 33 -4.58 14.43 3.41
N TYR A 34 -3.27 14.64 3.49
CA TYR A 34 -2.28 13.59 3.29
C TYR A 34 -1.28 13.53 4.44
N VAL A 35 -0.96 12.32 4.84
CA VAL A 35 0.17 12.02 5.71
C VAL A 35 0.96 10.88 5.09
N ALA A 36 2.23 11.10 4.82
CA ALA A 36 3.09 10.04 4.32
C ALA A 36 4.38 9.97 5.14
N PHE A 37 4.80 8.75 5.48
CA PHE A 37 6.02 8.46 6.22
C PHE A 37 6.53 7.05 5.87
N ASN A 38 7.75 6.72 6.29
CA ASN A 38 8.27 5.39 6.07
C ASN A 38 7.52 4.38 6.95
N GLN A 39 7.31 3.17 6.44
CA GLN A 39 6.64 2.11 7.21
C GLN A 39 7.35 1.78 8.53
N ILE A 40 8.67 1.98 8.63
CA ILE A 40 9.45 1.76 9.85
C ILE A 40 9.08 2.77 10.95
N ASP A 41 8.58 3.94 10.58
CA ASP A 41 8.19 5.00 11.51
C ASP A 41 6.70 4.87 11.93
N ALA A 42 6.00 3.82 11.46
CA ALA A 42 4.57 3.62 11.73
C ALA A 42 4.26 3.46 13.23
N ALA A 43 5.21 2.98 14.03
CA ALA A 43 5.07 2.89 15.47
C ALA A 43 4.93 4.27 16.15
N ASP A 44 5.55 5.30 15.55
CA ASP A 44 5.55 6.68 16.05
C ASP A 44 4.30 7.47 15.65
N PHE A 45 3.48 6.93 14.73
CA PHE A 45 2.16 7.50 14.46
C PHE A 45 1.30 7.37 15.72
N ASP A 46 0.66 8.45 16.15
CA ASP A 46 -0.17 8.43 17.34
C ASP A 46 -1.45 9.25 17.18
N VAL A 47 -2.42 9.01 18.09
CA VAL A 47 -3.62 9.81 18.24
C VAL A 47 -3.81 10.10 19.73
N VAL A 48 -3.44 11.32 20.14
CA VAL A 48 -3.47 11.75 21.55
C VAL A 48 -4.60 12.74 21.74
N GLU A 49 -5.53 12.44 22.62
CA GLU A 49 -6.73 13.27 22.88
C GLU A 49 -7.53 13.58 21.60
N GLY A 50 -7.55 12.61 20.67
CA GLY A 50 -8.20 12.76 19.38
C GLY A 50 -7.38 13.53 18.32
N ILE A 51 -6.21 14.08 18.68
CA ILE A 51 -5.32 14.80 17.76
C ILE A 51 -4.38 13.79 17.09
N ILE A 52 -4.36 13.80 15.77
CA ILE A 52 -3.48 12.94 14.96
C ILE A 52 -2.06 13.50 15.00
N LYS A 53 -1.13 12.68 15.42
CA LYS A 53 0.30 12.99 15.50
C LYS A 53 1.09 12.08 14.54
N PRO A 54 1.43 12.56 13.34
CA PRO A 54 2.29 11.81 12.44
C PRO A 54 3.70 11.69 13.03
N PRO A 55 4.48 10.69 12.61
CA PRO A 55 5.89 10.59 12.97
C PRO A 55 6.65 11.87 12.65
N THR A 56 7.49 12.32 13.57
CA THR A 56 8.26 13.58 13.42
C THR A 56 9.43 13.43 12.43
N ASN A 57 9.90 12.22 12.21
CA ASN A 57 11.04 11.91 11.34
C ASN A 57 10.64 11.79 9.86
N THR A 58 9.80 12.70 9.38
CA THR A 58 9.25 12.70 8.03
C THR A 58 10.18 13.42 7.04
N SER A 59 11.45 13.02 6.98
CA SER A 59 12.45 13.62 6.07
C SER A 59 12.08 13.56 4.57
N ALA A 60 11.04 12.83 4.22
CA ALA A 60 10.55 12.66 2.85
C ALA A 60 9.33 13.53 2.51
N ILE A 61 8.76 14.29 3.47
CA ILE A 61 7.54 15.08 3.25
C ILE A 61 7.85 16.56 3.42
N PRO A 62 7.59 17.40 2.40
CA PRO A 62 7.66 18.84 2.53
C PRO A 62 6.72 19.37 3.61
N ALA A 63 7.07 20.55 4.13
CA ALA A 63 6.31 21.21 5.17
C ALA A 63 4.84 21.51 4.79
N ASP A 64 4.56 21.65 3.52
CA ASP A 64 3.24 21.91 2.94
C ASP A 64 2.32 20.66 2.89
N ALA A 65 2.89 19.46 2.99
CA ALA A 65 2.16 18.20 3.10
C ALA A 65 2.08 17.70 4.55
N ARG A 66 2.51 18.49 5.52
CA ARG A 66 2.36 18.16 6.93
C ARG A 66 0.95 18.50 7.38
N LEU A 67 0.30 17.55 8.06
CA LEU A 67 -0.92 17.86 8.81
C LEU A 67 -0.58 18.94 9.82
N GLY A 68 -1.39 20.00 9.82
CA GLY A 68 -1.50 20.87 10.97
C GLY A 68 -2.11 20.13 12.18
N GLU A 69 -2.65 20.85 13.11
CA GLU A 69 -3.42 20.26 14.21
C GLU A 69 -4.72 19.68 13.64
N ALA A 70 -4.77 18.36 13.41
CA ALA A 70 -5.90 17.66 12.83
C ALA A 70 -6.49 16.68 13.84
N ARG A 71 -7.80 16.74 14.05
CA ARG A 71 -8.51 15.81 14.92
C ARG A 71 -9.02 14.62 14.11
N ALA A 72 -8.99 13.44 14.67
CA ALA A 72 -9.54 12.24 14.04
C ALA A 72 -11.05 12.40 13.73
N THR A 73 -11.77 13.16 14.54
CA THR A 73 -13.19 13.47 14.36
C THR A 73 -13.49 14.48 13.24
N ASP A 74 -12.48 15.18 12.71
CA ASP A 74 -12.65 16.10 11.58
C ASP A 74 -12.83 15.35 10.25
N TYR A 75 -12.51 14.06 10.24
CA TYR A 75 -12.56 13.22 9.05
C TYR A 75 -13.80 12.34 9.04
N SER A 76 -14.35 12.17 7.85
CA SER A 76 -15.46 11.24 7.58
C SER A 76 -14.98 9.82 7.27
N GLY A 77 -13.68 9.64 7.04
CA GLY A 77 -13.05 8.34 6.80
C GLY A 77 -11.54 8.45 6.61
N PHE A 78 -10.88 7.31 6.73
CA PHE A 78 -9.44 7.16 6.53
C PHE A 78 -9.16 6.19 5.40
N VAL A 79 -8.13 6.49 4.60
CA VAL A 79 -7.62 5.58 3.58
C VAL A 79 -6.14 5.36 3.86
N ILE A 80 -5.76 4.11 4.11
CA ILE A 80 -4.37 3.74 4.40
C ILE A 80 -3.79 3.05 3.16
N VAL A 81 -2.70 3.60 2.59
CA VAL A 81 -2.10 3.15 1.33
C VAL A 81 -0.71 2.59 1.54
N GLY A 82 -0.50 1.34 1.17
CA GLY A 82 0.78 0.65 1.21
C GLY A 82 1.15 0.20 2.62
N MET A 83 2.02 0.93 3.31
CA MET A 83 2.46 0.69 4.69
C MET A 83 3.06 -0.70 4.94
N GLY A 84 3.77 -1.25 3.93
CA GLY A 84 4.44 -2.54 4.02
C GLY A 84 3.55 -3.74 3.72
N LEU A 85 2.29 -3.53 3.37
CA LEU A 85 1.40 -4.61 2.91
C LEU A 85 1.78 -4.99 1.48
N SER A 86 2.83 -5.79 1.37
CA SER A 86 3.46 -6.19 0.12
C SER A 86 3.54 -7.70 0.02
N ILE A 87 3.32 -8.25 -1.17
CA ILE A 87 3.54 -9.67 -1.46
C ILE A 87 4.97 -10.12 -1.15
N ASN A 88 5.93 -9.20 -1.05
CA ASN A 88 7.30 -9.51 -0.62
C ASN A 88 7.40 -10.15 0.77
N LEU A 89 6.40 -9.99 1.62
CA LEU A 89 6.33 -10.71 2.90
C LEU A 89 6.37 -12.22 2.68
N LEU A 90 5.62 -12.72 1.69
CA LEU A 90 5.58 -14.13 1.34
C LEU A 90 6.84 -14.55 0.59
N ALA A 91 7.31 -13.71 -0.32
CA ALA A 91 8.53 -13.96 -1.07
C ALA A 91 9.74 -14.16 -0.14
N SER A 92 9.85 -13.37 0.92
CA SER A 92 10.95 -13.49 1.90
C SER A 92 10.94 -14.84 2.62
N ILE A 93 9.77 -15.39 2.95
CA ILE A 93 9.64 -16.74 3.51
C ILE A 93 10.05 -17.77 2.43
N TYR A 94 9.59 -17.59 1.20
CA TYR A 94 9.83 -18.52 0.10
C TYR A 94 11.29 -18.55 -0.39
N LEU A 95 12.09 -17.56 -0.11
CA LEU A 95 13.52 -17.57 -0.41
C LEU A 95 14.29 -18.64 0.39
N SER A 96 13.83 -19.01 1.57
CA SER A 96 14.50 -19.96 2.46
C SER A 96 13.68 -21.21 2.75
N HIS A 97 12.37 -21.19 2.51
CA HIS A 97 11.45 -22.28 2.84
C HIS A 97 10.53 -22.58 1.65
N ARG A 98 10.10 -23.84 1.54
CA ARG A 98 9.14 -24.26 0.49
C ARG A 98 8.11 -25.23 1.08
N LEU A 99 6.94 -25.22 0.47
CA LEU A 99 5.97 -26.31 0.64
C LEU A 99 6.50 -27.57 -0.07
N LEU A 100 6.07 -28.76 0.37
CA LEU A 100 6.48 -30.02 -0.23
C LEU A 100 6.23 -30.05 -1.75
N ALA A 101 5.08 -29.54 -2.20
CA ALA A 101 4.74 -29.47 -3.62
C ALA A 101 5.68 -28.57 -4.46
N HIS A 102 6.39 -27.66 -3.80
CA HIS A 102 7.32 -26.69 -4.42
C HIS A 102 8.76 -26.90 -3.92
N HIS A 103 9.07 -28.12 -3.47
CA HIS A 103 10.36 -28.40 -2.84
C HIS A 103 11.52 -28.23 -3.81
N ARG A 104 12.58 -27.62 -3.31
CA ARG A 104 13.87 -27.50 -3.99
C ARG A 104 14.98 -27.89 -3.02
N GLN A 105 15.97 -28.63 -3.51
CA GLN A 105 17.10 -29.04 -2.72
C GLN A 105 17.81 -27.84 -2.07
N GLY A 106 18.17 -27.98 -0.79
CA GLY A 106 18.83 -26.92 -0.03
C GLY A 106 17.90 -25.92 0.66
N LEU A 107 16.58 -26.03 0.48
CA LEU A 107 15.59 -25.21 1.17
C LEU A 107 14.88 -25.99 2.27
N HIS A 108 14.45 -25.28 3.31
CA HIS A 108 13.68 -25.87 4.40
C HIS A 108 12.25 -26.18 3.97
N LEU A 109 11.68 -27.26 4.48
CA LEU A 109 10.28 -27.60 4.25
C LEU A 109 9.38 -26.97 5.30
N LEU A 110 8.26 -26.43 4.82
CA LEU A 110 7.14 -25.99 5.66
C LEU A 110 5.88 -26.76 5.31
N SER A 111 5.06 -27.07 6.32
CA SER A 111 3.67 -27.43 6.07
C SER A 111 2.90 -26.21 5.61
N ARG A 112 1.76 -26.44 4.91
CA ARG A 112 0.88 -25.33 4.50
C ARG A 112 0.41 -24.52 5.70
N ALA A 113 -0.01 -25.18 6.78
CA ALA A 113 -0.46 -24.50 7.99
C ALA A 113 0.65 -23.63 8.63
N ALA A 114 1.89 -24.12 8.67
CA ALA A 114 3.02 -23.33 9.18
C ALA A 114 3.31 -22.12 8.28
N PHE A 115 3.20 -22.27 6.96
CA PHE A 115 3.35 -21.17 6.01
C PHE A 115 2.26 -20.10 6.22
N ASP A 116 0.99 -20.52 6.24
CA ASP A 116 -0.14 -19.61 6.42
C ASP A 116 -0.05 -18.86 7.77
N SER A 117 0.36 -19.56 8.84
CA SER A 117 0.59 -18.93 10.15
C SER A 117 1.72 -17.91 10.12
N ALA A 118 2.85 -18.22 9.47
CA ALA A 118 3.97 -17.30 9.35
C ALA A 118 3.62 -16.05 8.55
N VAL A 119 2.81 -16.19 7.49
CA VAL A 119 2.30 -15.06 6.70
C VAL A 119 1.38 -14.19 7.54
N ALA A 120 0.39 -14.76 8.20
CA ALA A 120 -0.55 -14.03 9.04
C ALA A 120 0.18 -13.30 10.19
N GLU A 121 1.13 -13.95 10.84
CA GLU A 121 1.97 -13.34 11.89
C GLU A 121 2.81 -12.18 11.33
N SER A 122 3.37 -12.34 10.13
CA SER A 122 4.14 -11.27 9.47
C SER A 122 3.27 -10.06 9.16
N ILE A 123 2.04 -10.26 8.69
CA ILE A 123 1.08 -9.18 8.44
C ILE A 123 0.67 -8.52 9.77
N GLN A 124 0.39 -9.29 10.81
CA GLN A 124 0.00 -8.76 12.13
C GLN A 124 1.09 -7.90 12.78
N LYS A 125 2.37 -8.17 12.51
CA LYS A 125 3.51 -7.39 13.02
C LYS A 125 3.75 -6.08 12.27
N LEU A 126 3.07 -5.83 11.15
CA LEU A 126 3.24 -4.58 10.41
C LEU A 126 2.72 -3.38 11.21
N GLY A 127 3.41 -2.27 11.09
CA GLY A 127 3.04 -1.01 11.76
C GLY A 127 1.67 -0.47 11.40
N VAL A 128 1.12 -0.87 10.25
CA VAL A 128 -0.25 -0.52 9.82
C VAL A 128 -1.30 -0.96 10.86
N ASN A 129 -1.11 -2.08 11.54
CA ASN A 129 -2.02 -2.56 12.57
C ASN A 129 -2.07 -1.58 13.76
N SER A 130 -0.93 -1.01 14.14
CA SER A 130 -0.87 0.02 15.18
C SER A 130 -1.61 1.29 14.76
N ILE A 131 -1.45 1.73 13.51
CA ILE A 131 -2.16 2.89 12.95
C ILE A 131 -3.67 2.66 13.03
N ILE A 132 -4.15 1.50 12.53
CA ILE A 132 -5.58 1.15 12.54
C ILE A 132 -6.11 1.14 13.98
N ALA A 133 -5.41 0.50 14.92
CA ALA A 133 -5.83 0.41 16.32
C ALA A 133 -5.96 1.80 16.96
N LYS A 134 -4.99 2.70 16.74
CA LYS A 134 -5.01 4.08 17.26
C LYS A 134 -6.13 4.92 16.65
N LEU A 135 -6.38 4.81 15.35
CA LEU A 135 -7.51 5.47 14.69
C LEU A 135 -8.86 4.96 15.21
N ARG A 136 -8.99 3.63 15.34
CA ARG A 136 -10.21 3.00 15.88
C ARG A 136 -10.49 3.36 17.35
N ALA A 137 -9.45 3.52 18.15
CA ALA A 137 -9.60 3.99 19.52
C ALA A 137 -10.11 5.46 19.61
N ALA A 138 -9.81 6.27 18.60
CA ALA A 138 -10.18 7.67 18.56
C ALA A 138 -11.51 7.95 17.87
N THR A 139 -11.97 7.08 16.94
CA THR A 139 -13.17 7.31 16.15
C THR A 139 -13.72 6.02 15.52
N ASN A 140 -15.01 6.03 15.23
CA ASN A 140 -15.71 4.92 14.55
C ASN A 140 -15.87 5.13 13.04
N VAL A 141 -15.27 6.16 12.44
CA VAL A 141 -15.41 6.39 11.01
C VAL A 141 -14.76 5.25 10.19
N PRO A 142 -15.24 4.98 8.97
CA PRO A 142 -14.73 3.90 8.14
C PRO A 142 -13.23 4.07 7.85
N VAL A 143 -12.54 2.93 7.77
CA VAL A 143 -11.14 2.83 7.35
C VAL A 143 -11.06 1.91 6.14
N LEU A 144 -10.48 2.40 5.06
CA LEU A 144 -10.16 1.62 3.87
C LEU A 144 -8.66 1.35 3.83
N LEU A 145 -8.30 0.10 3.64
CA LEU A 145 -6.91 -0.33 3.47
C LEU A 145 -6.64 -0.65 2.01
N VAL A 146 -5.61 -0.04 1.45
CA VAL A 146 -5.16 -0.23 0.07
C VAL A 146 -3.75 -0.82 0.13
N PRO A 147 -3.56 -2.12 -0.10
CA PRO A 147 -2.25 -2.76 -0.09
C PRO A 147 -1.31 -2.19 -1.17
N GLU A 148 -0.03 -2.50 -1.05
CA GLU A 148 0.92 -2.25 -2.13
C GLU A 148 0.52 -3.10 -3.35
N PRO A 149 0.69 -2.57 -4.57
CA PRO A 149 0.40 -3.33 -5.78
C PRO A 149 1.32 -4.55 -5.89
N LEU A 150 0.88 -5.54 -6.63
CA LEU A 150 1.74 -6.64 -7.05
C LEU A 150 2.98 -6.09 -7.77
N MET A 151 4.06 -6.84 -7.74
CA MET A 151 5.27 -6.47 -8.46
C MET A 151 5.00 -6.37 -9.96
N ASN A 152 5.78 -5.58 -10.68
CA ASN A 152 5.77 -5.69 -12.14
C ASN A 152 6.63 -6.88 -12.62
N ALA A 153 6.40 -7.34 -13.85
CA ALA A 153 7.03 -8.53 -14.40
C ALA A 153 8.57 -8.44 -14.52
N GLU A 154 9.13 -7.24 -14.52
CA GLU A 154 10.59 -7.06 -14.59
C GLU A 154 11.32 -7.63 -13.36
N ILE A 155 10.61 -7.82 -12.22
CA ILE A 155 11.16 -8.49 -11.04
C ILE A 155 11.65 -9.90 -11.35
N ALA A 156 11.00 -10.59 -12.29
CA ALA A 156 11.38 -11.93 -12.69
C ALA A 156 12.76 -12.00 -13.39
N LYS A 157 13.27 -10.85 -13.84
CA LYS A 157 14.60 -10.72 -14.45
C LYS A 157 15.68 -10.39 -13.41
N ASP A 158 15.31 -10.05 -12.17
CA ASP A 158 16.27 -9.77 -11.09
C ASP A 158 16.75 -11.11 -10.50
N GLU A 159 18.06 -11.34 -10.52
CA GLU A 159 18.68 -12.57 -10.03
C GLU A 159 18.27 -12.94 -8.60
N ARG A 160 17.98 -11.94 -7.75
CA ARG A 160 17.57 -12.13 -6.35
C ARG A 160 16.11 -12.56 -6.21
N GLY A 161 15.29 -12.29 -7.21
CA GLY A 161 13.85 -12.54 -7.19
C GLY A 161 13.37 -13.62 -8.14
N ALA A 162 14.16 -13.94 -9.16
CA ALA A 162 13.76 -14.85 -10.24
C ALA A 162 13.23 -16.20 -9.73
N ASP A 163 13.87 -16.78 -8.72
CA ASP A 163 13.46 -18.05 -8.12
C ASP A 163 12.04 -18.04 -7.52
N VAL A 164 11.57 -16.89 -7.09
CA VAL A 164 10.23 -16.72 -6.49
C VAL A 164 9.22 -16.31 -7.54
N TRP A 165 9.63 -15.44 -8.47
CA TRP A 165 8.70 -14.76 -9.38
C TRP A 165 8.58 -15.38 -10.77
N THR A 166 9.38 -16.40 -11.09
CA THR A 166 9.29 -17.17 -12.36
C THR A 166 8.76 -18.58 -12.16
N GLY A 167 8.54 -19.01 -10.93
CA GLY A 167 8.12 -20.37 -10.61
C GLY A 167 6.62 -20.59 -10.79
N GLU A 168 6.24 -21.84 -11.00
CA GLU A 168 4.83 -22.28 -11.05
C GLU A 168 4.06 -21.97 -9.76
N HIS A 169 4.78 -21.70 -8.66
CA HIS A 169 4.21 -21.36 -7.35
C HIS A 169 3.81 -19.88 -7.20
N THR A 170 4.17 -19.00 -8.14
CA THR A 170 3.84 -17.57 -8.04
C THR A 170 2.33 -17.30 -7.92
N PRO A 171 1.43 -17.96 -8.69
CA PRO A 171 -0.01 -17.81 -8.52
C PRO A 171 -0.48 -18.22 -7.12
N PHE A 172 0.10 -19.30 -6.58
CA PHE A 172 -0.18 -19.72 -5.20
C PHE A 172 0.20 -18.63 -4.19
N LEU A 173 1.36 -17.98 -4.35
CA LEU A 173 1.78 -16.90 -3.45
C LEU A 173 0.83 -15.72 -3.51
N VAL A 174 0.37 -15.33 -4.70
CA VAL A 174 -0.61 -14.24 -4.87
C VAL A 174 -1.92 -14.58 -4.18
N GLU A 175 -2.46 -15.78 -4.42
CA GLU A 175 -3.68 -16.26 -3.76
C GLU A 175 -3.54 -16.25 -2.23
N ARG A 176 -2.42 -16.76 -1.70
CA ARG A 176 -2.18 -16.81 -0.25
C ARG A 176 -2.02 -15.41 0.35
N TYR A 177 -1.37 -14.50 -0.36
CA TYR A 177 -1.25 -13.12 0.06
C TYR A 177 -2.62 -12.47 0.23
N ILE A 178 -3.47 -12.51 -0.80
CA ILE A 178 -4.81 -11.92 -0.77
C ILE A 178 -5.64 -12.56 0.35
N SER A 179 -5.67 -13.90 0.43
CA SER A 179 -6.41 -14.61 1.48
C SER A 179 -5.96 -14.22 2.89
N SER A 180 -4.66 -14.04 3.10
CA SER A 180 -4.12 -13.66 4.40
C SER A 180 -4.45 -12.20 4.76
N LEU A 181 -4.50 -11.29 3.78
CA LEU A 181 -4.97 -9.92 4.01
C LEU A 181 -6.43 -9.93 4.49
N HIS A 182 -7.32 -10.65 3.80
CA HIS A 182 -8.72 -10.79 4.22
C HIS A 182 -8.84 -11.40 5.61
N GLN A 183 -8.12 -12.48 5.88
CA GLN A 183 -8.14 -13.13 7.20
C GLN A 183 -7.78 -12.17 8.34
N VAL A 184 -6.81 -11.28 8.11
CA VAL A 184 -6.33 -10.36 9.16
C VAL A 184 -7.19 -9.10 9.25
N PHE A 185 -7.66 -8.56 8.14
CA PHE A 185 -8.22 -7.21 8.08
C PHE A 185 -9.74 -7.13 7.95
N ASP A 186 -10.42 -8.06 7.27
CA ASP A 186 -11.88 -7.97 7.06
C ASP A 186 -12.71 -7.77 8.34
N PRO A 187 -12.33 -8.33 9.50
CA PRO A 187 -13.06 -8.07 10.73
C PRO A 187 -12.91 -6.63 11.26
N VAL A 188 -11.95 -5.87 10.75
CA VAL A 188 -11.52 -4.61 11.35
C VAL A 188 -11.69 -3.41 10.42
N VAL A 189 -11.36 -3.57 9.14
CA VAL A 189 -11.39 -2.50 8.12
C VAL A 189 -11.87 -3.03 6.78
N ASP A 190 -12.25 -2.14 5.87
CA ASP A 190 -12.49 -2.53 4.47
C ASP A 190 -11.15 -2.69 3.74
N LEU A 191 -11.06 -3.68 2.88
CA LEU A 191 -9.88 -3.95 2.07
C LEU A 191 -10.19 -3.63 0.59
N LEU A 192 -9.35 -2.81 -0.03
CA LEU A 192 -9.39 -2.57 -1.48
C LEU A 192 -8.31 -3.42 -2.15
N GLU A 193 -8.71 -4.53 -2.73
CA GLU A 193 -7.81 -5.34 -3.55
C GLU A 193 -7.31 -4.55 -4.77
N GLN A 194 -6.17 -4.99 -5.31
CA GLN A 194 -5.67 -4.41 -6.55
C GLN A 194 -6.69 -4.59 -7.68
N PRO A 195 -7.06 -3.51 -8.41
CA PRO A 195 -8.04 -3.58 -9.49
C PRO A 195 -7.63 -4.58 -10.57
N PRO A 196 -8.51 -5.53 -10.97
CA PRO A 196 -8.18 -6.59 -11.93
C PRO A 196 -7.67 -6.06 -13.26
N GLU A 197 -8.16 -4.90 -13.72
CA GLU A 197 -7.72 -4.24 -14.95
C GLU A 197 -6.25 -3.81 -14.92
N THR A 198 -5.64 -3.77 -13.73
CA THR A 198 -4.23 -3.41 -13.56
C THR A 198 -3.31 -4.62 -13.46
N ILE A 199 -3.87 -5.83 -13.55
CA ILE A 199 -3.15 -7.09 -13.38
C ILE A 199 -2.98 -7.78 -14.73
N ASP A 200 -1.80 -8.36 -14.94
CA ASP A 200 -1.48 -9.28 -16.03
C ASP A 200 -0.88 -10.55 -15.42
N GLY A 201 -1.66 -11.64 -15.45
CA GLY A 201 -1.31 -12.88 -14.76
C GLY A 201 -1.15 -12.67 -13.25
N VAL A 202 0.09 -12.66 -12.76
CA VAL A 202 0.45 -12.50 -11.34
C VAL A 202 1.20 -11.20 -11.06
N PHE A 203 1.25 -10.31 -12.04
CA PHE A 203 2.02 -9.08 -11.98
C PHE A 203 1.14 -7.86 -12.24
N THR A 204 1.59 -6.72 -11.77
CA THR A 204 1.05 -5.44 -12.23
C THR A 204 1.49 -5.20 -13.69
N ARG A 205 0.55 -4.76 -14.53
CA ARG A 205 0.82 -4.45 -15.94
C ARG A 205 1.90 -3.39 -16.08
N ALA A 206 2.77 -3.58 -17.08
CA ALA A 206 3.93 -2.73 -17.30
C ALA A 206 3.59 -1.24 -17.49
N GLU A 207 2.47 -0.94 -18.13
CA GLU A 207 1.99 0.44 -18.37
C GLU A 207 1.77 1.23 -17.08
N TYR A 208 1.41 0.58 -15.97
CA TYR A 208 1.21 1.20 -14.67
C TYR A 208 2.50 1.31 -13.83
N ALA A 209 3.46 0.44 -14.09
CA ALA A 209 4.75 0.45 -13.42
C ALA A 209 5.76 1.40 -14.06
N TYR A 210 5.58 1.71 -15.35
CA TYR A 210 6.48 2.58 -16.08
C TYR A 210 6.45 4.01 -15.54
N GLY A 211 7.62 4.56 -15.21
CA GLY A 211 7.73 5.90 -14.65
C GLY A 211 7.19 6.01 -13.22
N GLY A 212 7.32 4.95 -12.43
CA GLY A 212 6.84 4.87 -11.06
C GLY A 212 7.21 6.05 -10.18
N LEU A 213 6.32 6.44 -9.30
CA LEU A 213 6.40 7.60 -8.41
C LEU A 213 6.70 7.16 -6.98
N ARG A 214 7.76 7.69 -6.38
CA ARG A 214 8.18 7.36 -5.01
C ARG A 214 8.10 8.54 -4.04
N SER A 215 7.79 9.72 -4.52
CA SER A 215 7.74 10.92 -3.69
C SER A 215 6.50 11.74 -4.01
N LEU A 216 5.80 12.15 -2.96
CA LEU A 216 4.61 12.99 -3.09
C LEU A 216 4.93 14.37 -3.67
N THR A 217 6.16 14.84 -3.46
CA THR A 217 6.46 16.27 -3.58
C THR A 217 7.75 16.57 -4.30
N LYS A 218 8.65 15.59 -4.45
CA LYS A 218 9.90 15.80 -5.18
C LYS A 218 9.58 16.08 -6.65
N ARG A 219 10.19 17.15 -7.18
CA ARG A 219 10.05 17.57 -8.57
C ARG A 219 11.40 17.49 -9.28
N ASP A 220 11.36 17.33 -10.59
CA ASP A 220 12.54 17.46 -11.45
C ASP A 220 12.88 18.95 -11.67
N LYS A 221 13.96 19.21 -12.42
CA LYS A 221 14.40 20.59 -12.74
C LYS A 221 13.37 21.38 -13.56
N ARG A 222 12.36 20.73 -14.13
CA ARG A 222 11.29 21.34 -14.94
C ARG A 222 9.98 21.48 -14.15
N GLY A 223 9.97 21.10 -12.86
CA GLY A 223 8.79 21.15 -12.01
C GLY A 223 7.86 19.95 -12.14
N ASN A 224 8.17 18.94 -12.97
CA ASN A 224 7.37 17.74 -13.09
C ASN A 224 7.57 16.80 -11.88
N PRO A 225 6.59 15.94 -11.55
CA PRO A 225 6.78 14.91 -10.54
C PRO A 225 8.04 14.09 -10.83
N TRP A 226 8.87 13.91 -9.79
CA TRP A 226 10.09 13.15 -9.94
C TRP A 226 9.78 11.68 -10.15
N ARG A 227 10.26 11.12 -11.25
CA ARG A 227 10.05 9.74 -11.65
C ARG A 227 11.35 8.97 -11.58
N TYR A 228 11.24 7.67 -11.33
CA TYR A 228 12.36 6.77 -11.58
C TYR A 228 12.64 6.71 -13.07
N LYS A 229 13.93 6.75 -13.41
CA LYS A 229 14.36 6.51 -14.79
C LYS A 229 14.21 5.03 -15.13
N GLU A 230 14.05 4.74 -16.41
CA GLU A 230 13.79 3.41 -16.96
C GLU A 230 14.81 2.33 -16.58
N ASP A 231 16.03 2.71 -16.26
CA ASP A 231 17.14 1.82 -15.91
C ASP A 231 17.17 1.41 -14.43
N HIS A 232 16.24 1.90 -13.63
CA HIS A 232 16.19 1.58 -12.21
C HIS A 232 15.26 0.41 -11.92
N ARG A 233 15.76 -0.52 -11.13
CA ARG A 233 15.07 -1.73 -10.64
C ARG A 233 13.98 -1.37 -9.62
N ASP A 234 13.00 -0.59 -10.04
CA ASP A 234 11.83 -0.26 -9.24
C ASP A 234 10.63 -1.11 -9.72
N TYR A 235 10.41 -2.20 -9.02
CA TYR A 235 9.37 -3.16 -9.37
C TYR A 235 8.06 -2.95 -8.64
N ARG A 236 7.97 -1.94 -7.75
CA ARG A 236 6.86 -1.79 -6.79
C ARG A 236 6.08 -0.49 -6.92
N HIS A 237 6.74 0.58 -7.35
CA HIS A 237 6.08 1.88 -7.41
C HIS A 237 5.38 2.07 -8.75
N MET A 238 4.14 2.55 -8.67
CA MET A 238 3.30 2.76 -9.84
C MET A 238 3.24 4.24 -10.22
N ASN A 239 2.80 4.50 -11.45
CA ASN A 239 2.62 5.83 -11.98
C ASN A 239 1.25 6.43 -11.63
N GLU A 240 0.97 7.65 -12.10
CA GLU A 240 -0.28 8.36 -11.86
C GLU A 240 -1.50 7.71 -12.53
N GLN A 241 -1.33 6.95 -13.61
CA GLN A 241 -2.44 6.25 -14.26
C GLN A 241 -2.99 5.16 -13.32
N TYR A 242 -2.10 4.40 -12.67
CA TYR A 242 -2.49 3.50 -11.60
C TYR A 242 -3.16 4.26 -10.46
N GLY A 243 -2.57 5.38 -10.03
CA GLY A 243 -3.10 6.23 -8.98
C GLY A 243 -4.53 6.71 -9.27
N ALA A 244 -4.82 7.08 -10.52
CA ALA A 244 -6.16 7.49 -10.94
C ALA A 244 -7.19 6.35 -10.83
N ILE A 245 -6.81 5.12 -11.18
CA ILE A 245 -7.68 3.94 -10.99
C ILE A 245 -7.97 3.74 -9.50
N ILE A 246 -6.95 3.79 -8.65
CA ILE A 246 -7.13 3.68 -7.20
C ILE A 246 -8.04 4.77 -6.66
N CYS A 247 -7.88 6.04 -7.09
CA CYS A 247 -8.76 7.13 -6.70
C CYS A 247 -10.23 6.82 -7.03
N ARG A 248 -10.52 6.34 -8.25
CA ARG A 248 -11.90 5.97 -8.65
C ARG A 248 -12.46 4.82 -7.81
N ARG A 249 -11.63 3.85 -7.43
CA ARG A 249 -12.05 2.76 -6.54
C ARG A 249 -12.33 3.27 -5.12
N ILE A 250 -11.50 4.17 -4.61
CA ILE A 250 -11.74 4.84 -3.32
C ILE A 250 -13.05 5.65 -3.38
N GLU A 251 -13.29 6.40 -4.46
CA GLU A 251 -14.52 7.16 -4.66
C GLU A 251 -15.77 6.25 -4.65
N ASN A 252 -15.71 5.13 -5.34
CA ASN A 252 -16.80 4.14 -5.35
C ASN A 252 -17.06 3.60 -3.93
N TRP A 253 -16.01 3.30 -3.17
CA TRP A 253 -16.13 2.88 -1.77
C TRP A 253 -16.76 3.98 -0.90
N LEU A 254 -16.31 5.22 -1.03
CA LEU A 254 -16.89 6.37 -0.31
C LEU A 254 -18.38 6.52 -0.63
N THR A 255 -18.74 6.45 -1.92
CA THR A 255 -20.12 6.59 -2.39
C THR A 255 -21.00 5.46 -1.88
N SER A 256 -20.52 4.21 -1.89
CA SER A 256 -21.28 3.05 -1.39
C SER A 256 -21.58 3.14 0.11
N ARG A 257 -20.78 3.88 0.86
CA ARG A 257 -20.99 4.15 2.29
C ARG A 257 -21.75 5.44 2.56
N GLY A 258 -22.22 6.12 1.53
CA GLY A 258 -22.91 7.39 1.63
C GLY A 258 -22.00 8.55 2.12
N LEU A 259 -20.70 8.47 1.88
CA LEU A 259 -19.67 9.42 2.30
C LEU A 259 -19.28 10.42 1.21
#